data_c7c454ee75deb32aa564ba07b391eebe
#
_entry.id   c7c454ee75deb32aa564ba07b391eebe
#
_cell.length_a   1.000
_cell.length_b   1.000
_cell.length_c   1.000
_cell.angle_alpha   90.00
_cell.angle_beta   90.00
_cell.angle_gamma   90.00
#
_symmetry.space_group_name_H-M   'P 1'
#
loop_
_entity.id
_entity.type
_entity.pdbx_description
1 polymer ?
#
loop_
_entity_poly.entity_id
_entity_poly.type
_entity_poly.pdbx_seq_one_letter_code
_entity_poly.pdbx_strand_id
1 'polypeptide(L)'
;MTAPDATSPSTADDKTKARAEAHASWGDALTVYLQPRVLIVLFLGFSSGLPLALSGSTLLVWMRESGVDLGTIGLFALVGTPYTLKFLWAPLVDALHVPLLSRAFGRRRGWLVFTQLLLIAAIAVLAFTDPARSPFYVALGALLVAAASATQDIVVDAFRVESLSENEQAAGMAAYVAAYRVGMLISTAGVLFLVSGFEASGTGKADAWMWGYLSMAAMVLLGTAAALLATEPEQSKKADAATQGESGFTRVINAAMSAFTEFLARKDVVAILAFVILFKFTDAFSGTMTAPFVIDLGFTRNDYAAIVKGVGLIATLAGGFVGGFLARAWSLEACLWVAGILQALSNLVFAWLAFIGTNQWALALAISVENFTGAIGTVIFVAYISALCQSPLHTATQYALLTAMAASGRTYLSSGAGFVAQSTGWPLFFALSVLVAVPSLLLLIWLQHRGHFQTLKRAPG
;
A
#
# COMPACT_ATOMS: atom_id res chain seq x y z
N MET A 1 28.72 -67.16 -17.73
CA MET A 1 29.07 -66.23 -18.78
C MET A 1 28.51 -64.89 -18.40
N THR A 2 29.32 -64.13 -17.78
CA THR A 2 29.60 -62.70 -17.65
C THR A 2 28.52 -61.74 -18.06
N ALA A 3 27.95 -61.08 -17.08
CA ALA A 3 27.25 -59.81 -17.16
C ALA A 3 28.24 -58.65 -17.36
N PRO A 4 27.89 -57.55 -18.08
CA PRO A 4 28.69 -56.36 -18.06
C PRO A 4 28.15 -55.33 -17.04
N ASP A 5 29.11 -54.73 -16.37
CA ASP A 5 29.08 -53.63 -15.44
C ASP A 5 28.22 -52.47 -15.89
N ALA A 6 27.33 -52.01 -15.02
CA ALA A 6 26.68 -50.70 -15.09
C ALA A 6 27.49 -49.73 -14.24
N THR A 7 28.37 -48.97 -14.87
CA THR A 7 29.03 -47.81 -14.26
C THR A 7 28.01 -46.69 -14.05
N SER A 8 27.66 -46.42 -12.78
CA SER A 8 26.93 -45.23 -12.35
C SER A 8 27.76 -43.98 -12.58
N PRO A 9 27.19 -42.87 -13.13
CA PRO A 9 27.91 -41.61 -13.23
C PRO A 9 28.00 -40.93 -11.89
N SER A 10 29.14 -40.52 -11.63
CA SER A 10 29.80 -39.70 -10.61
C SER A 10 28.92 -38.78 -9.79
N THR A 11 28.77 -39.12 -8.49
CA THR A 11 28.26 -38.29 -7.41
C THR A 11 29.17 -37.09 -7.06
N ALA A 12 30.29 -36.90 -7.75
CA ALA A 12 31.23 -35.80 -7.54
C ALA A 12 30.77 -34.50 -8.25
N ASP A 13 30.16 -34.63 -9.45
CA ASP A 13 29.72 -33.47 -10.24
C ASP A 13 28.46 -32.82 -9.67
N ASP A 14 27.55 -33.59 -9.08
CA ASP A 14 26.36 -33.09 -8.40
C ASP A 14 26.72 -32.37 -7.07
N LYS A 15 27.72 -32.87 -6.33
CA LYS A 15 28.22 -32.19 -5.11
C LYS A 15 28.99 -30.94 -5.42
N THR A 16 29.61 -30.83 -6.58
CA THR A 16 30.32 -29.63 -7.03
C THR A 16 29.34 -28.55 -7.51
N LYS A 17 28.26 -28.94 -8.20
CA LYS A 17 27.15 -28.03 -8.54
C LYS A 17 26.39 -27.55 -7.30
N ALA A 18 26.03 -28.42 -6.38
CA ALA A 18 25.38 -28.08 -5.12
C ALA A 18 26.27 -27.18 -4.20
N ARG A 19 27.60 -27.33 -4.30
CA ARG A 19 28.55 -26.47 -3.59
C ARG A 19 28.79 -25.11 -4.27
N ALA A 20 28.63 -25.02 -5.57
CA ALA A 20 28.67 -23.76 -6.34
C ALA A 20 27.40 -22.90 -6.11
N GLU A 21 26.25 -23.52 -5.84
CA GLU A 21 25.00 -22.84 -5.48
C GLU A 21 24.96 -22.36 -4.02
N ALA A 22 25.86 -22.85 -3.15
CA ALA A 22 25.82 -22.61 -1.70
C ALA A 22 26.65 -21.41 -1.20
N HIS A 23 27.37 -20.69 -2.05
CA HIS A 23 28.19 -19.56 -1.63
C HIS A 23 28.12 -18.37 -2.58
N ALA A 24 26.92 -17.79 -2.76
CA ALA A 24 26.89 -16.36 -3.09
C ALA A 24 27.52 -15.62 -1.90
N SER A 25 28.69 -15.05 -2.08
CA SER A 25 29.36 -14.25 -1.07
C SER A 25 28.43 -13.09 -0.64
N TRP A 26 28.44 -12.72 0.64
CA TRP A 26 27.70 -11.53 1.12
C TRP A 26 28.01 -10.29 0.27
N GLY A 27 29.23 -10.21 -0.31
CA GLY A 27 29.64 -9.19 -1.26
C GLY A 27 28.82 -9.26 -2.57
N ASP A 28 28.63 -10.45 -3.14
CA ASP A 28 27.87 -10.63 -4.38
C ASP A 28 26.38 -10.30 -4.16
N ALA A 29 25.83 -10.65 -3.01
CA ALA A 29 24.47 -10.30 -2.63
C ALA A 29 24.25 -8.77 -2.48
N LEU A 30 25.28 -8.03 -2.03
CA LEU A 30 25.21 -6.57 -1.92
C LEU A 30 25.42 -5.87 -3.27
N THR A 31 26.23 -6.42 -4.17
CA THR A 31 26.48 -5.81 -5.49
C THR A 31 25.23 -5.76 -6.36
N VAL A 32 24.25 -6.67 -6.17
CA VAL A 32 22.97 -6.66 -6.88
C VAL A 32 22.18 -5.37 -6.61
N TYR A 33 22.23 -4.84 -5.38
CA TYR A 33 21.55 -3.59 -5.04
C TYR A 33 22.14 -2.35 -5.71
N LEU A 34 23.40 -2.43 -6.15
CA LEU A 34 24.10 -1.34 -6.88
C LEU A 34 23.92 -1.44 -8.40
N GLN A 35 23.26 -2.47 -8.90
CA GLN A 35 22.94 -2.59 -10.32
C GLN A 35 22.11 -1.40 -10.81
N PRO A 36 22.42 -0.79 -11.96
CA PRO A 36 21.71 0.40 -12.45
C PRO A 36 20.19 0.18 -12.56
N ARG A 37 19.73 -1.01 -12.94
CA ARG A 37 18.31 -1.34 -13.07
C ARG A 37 17.64 -1.37 -11.70
N VAL A 38 18.29 -1.91 -10.66
CA VAL A 38 17.78 -1.94 -9.28
C VAL A 38 17.73 -0.54 -8.68
N LEU A 39 18.75 0.30 -8.94
CA LEU A 39 18.77 1.71 -8.52
C LEU A 39 17.65 2.53 -9.18
N ILE A 40 17.37 2.31 -10.46
CA ILE A 40 16.24 2.96 -11.14
C ILE A 40 14.91 2.57 -10.43
N VAL A 41 14.73 1.29 -10.16
CA VAL A 41 13.53 0.78 -9.45
C VAL A 41 13.43 1.35 -8.03
N LEU A 42 14.56 1.54 -7.33
CA LEU A 42 14.61 2.20 -6.03
C LEU A 42 14.08 3.64 -6.11
N PHE A 43 14.58 4.46 -7.04
CA PHE A 43 14.13 5.86 -7.17
C PHE A 43 12.68 5.97 -7.66
N LEU A 44 12.22 5.05 -8.51
CA LEU A 44 10.80 4.95 -8.88
C LEU A 44 9.93 4.57 -7.67
N GLY A 45 10.40 3.65 -6.82
CA GLY A 45 9.74 3.31 -5.56
C GLY A 45 9.63 4.49 -4.61
N PHE A 46 10.70 5.27 -4.47
CA PHE A 46 10.69 6.51 -3.69
C PHE A 46 9.61 7.48 -4.20
N SER A 47 9.57 7.73 -5.50
CA SER A 47 8.59 8.61 -6.13
C SER A 47 7.16 8.10 -5.99
N SER A 48 6.93 6.77 -6.02
CA SER A 48 5.62 6.17 -5.79
C SER A 48 5.14 6.27 -4.33
N GLY A 49 6.07 6.36 -3.38
CA GLY A 49 5.74 6.50 -1.96
C GLY A 49 5.26 7.91 -1.56
N LEU A 50 5.62 8.95 -2.32
CA LEU A 50 5.30 10.33 -1.96
C LEU A 50 3.80 10.67 -2.00
N PRO A 51 3.03 10.38 -3.06
CA PRO A 51 1.69 10.94 -3.27
C PRO A 51 0.62 10.34 -2.37
N LEU A 52 0.77 9.08 -1.94
CA LEU A 52 -0.24 8.39 -1.13
C LEU A 52 -0.50 9.14 0.19
N ALA A 53 0.54 9.60 0.85
CA ALA A 53 0.40 10.34 2.09
C ALA A 53 -0.03 11.79 1.85
N LEU A 54 0.40 12.43 0.76
CA LEU A 54 0.02 13.79 0.39
C LEU A 54 -1.48 13.93 0.12
N SER A 55 -2.11 12.92 -0.48
CA SER A 55 -3.55 12.87 -0.71
C SER A 55 -4.33 12.21 0.45
N GLY A 56 -3.62 11.68 1.45
CA GLY A 56 -4.15 10.99 2.63
C GLY A 56 -3.82 11.72 3.92
N SER A 57 -3.04 11.06 4.80
CA SER A 57 -2.83 11.52 6.19
C SER A 57 -2.28 12.95 6.33
N THR A 58 -1.40 13.38 5.44
CA THR A 58 -0.86 14.75 5.43
C THR A 58 -1.94 15.77 5.12
N LEU A 59 -2.78 15.45 4.11
CA LEU A 59 -3.90 16.30 3.74
C LEU A 59 -4.90 16.44 4.89
N LEU A 60 -5.19 15.36 5.61
CA LEU A 60 -6.13 15.41 6.74
C LEU A 60 -5.63 16.31 7.88
N VAL A 61 -4.30 16.35 8.12
CA VAL A 61 -3.68 17.32 9.05
C VAL A 61 -3.92 18.75 8.56
N TRP A 62 -3.58 19.03 7.28
CA TRP A 62 -3.79 20.36 6.70
C TRP A 62 -5.24 20.83 6.78
N MET A 63 -6.18 19.97 6.39
CA MET A 63 -7.62 20.27 6.47
C MET A 63 -8.07 20.55 7.90
N ARG A 64 -7.64 19.74 8.87
CA ARG A 64 -8.04 19.92 10.26
C ARG A 64 -7.49 21.21 10.86
N GLU A 65 -6.22 21.52 10.59
CA GLU A 65 -5.62 22.81 10.97
C GLU A 65 -6.26 24.03 10.30
N SER A 66 -6.88 23.83 9.13
CA SER A 66 -7.62 24.86 8.40
C SER A 66 -9.07 25.01 8.88
N GLY A 67 -9.48 24.24 9.91
CA GLY A 67 -10.81 24.34 10.53
C GLY A 67 -11.92 23.58 9.79
N VAL A 68 -11.58 22.69 8.85
CA VAL A 68 -12.56 21.85 8.15
C VAL A 68 -13.22 20.90 9.14
N ASP A 69 -14.53 20.71 9.04
CA ASP A 69 -15.29 19.80 9.91
C ASP A 69 -14.93 18.33 9.68
N LEU A 70 -15.13 17.51 10.75
CA LEU A 70 -14.75 16.10 10.73
C LEU A 70 -15.55 15.27 9.73
N GLY A 71 -16.82 15.62 9.51
CA GLY A 71 -17.66 14.94 8.52
C GLY A 71 -17.08 15.07 7.13
N THR A 72 -16.75 16.30 6.72
CA THR A 72 -16.07 16.59 5.45
C THR A 72 -14.71 15.89 5.37
N ILE A 73 -13.89 15.92 6.43
CA ILE A 73 -12.60 15.22 6.48
C ILE A 73 -12.78 13.70 6.27
N GLY A 74 -13.79 13.10 6.90
CA GLY A 74 -14.10 11.68 6.72
C GLY A 74 -14.38 11.30 5.26
N LEU A 75 -15.09 12.16 4.51
CA LEU A 75 -15.35 11.95 3.09
C LEU A 75 -14.08 11.90 2.22
N PHE A 76 -12.99 12.49 2.68
CA PHE A 76 -11.71 12.42 1.95
C PHE A 76 -11.11 11.01 1.89
N ALA A 77 -11.63 10.04 2.65
CA ALA A 77 -11.32 8.63 2.41
C ALA A 77 -11.67 8.21 0.98
N LEU A 78 -12.70 8.80 0.36
CA LEU A 78 -13.12 8.54 -1.02
C LEU A 78 -12.08 8.97 -2.07
N VAL A 79 -11.16 9.87 -1.72
CA VAL A 79 -10.02 10.22 -2.58
C VAL A 79 -9.14 8.99 -2.89
N GLY A 80 -9.17 7.96 -2.04
CA GLY A 80 -8.51 6.68 -2.28
C GLY A 80 -9.14 5.81 -3.39
N THR A 81 -10.30 6.20 -3.96
CA THR A 81 -11.00 5.45 -5.00
C THR A 81 -10.12 5.06 -6.19
N PRO A 82 -9.26 5.92 -6.78
CA PRO A 82 -8.40 5.54 -7.87
C PRO A 82 -7.49 4.35 -7.55
N TYR A 83 -6.92 4.27 -6.35
CA TYR A 83 -6.09 3.13 -5.96
C TYR A 83 -6.87 1.81 -5.88
N THR A 84 -8.15 1.88 -5.53
CA THR A 84 -9.05 0.72 -5.47
C THR A 84 -9.45 0.25 -6.86
N LEU A 85 -9.72 1.19 -7.78
CA LEU A 85 -10.26 0.92 -9.11
C LEU A 85 -9.20 0.87 -10.21
N LYS A 86 -7.90 1.06 -9.90
CA LYS A 86 -6.81 1.13 -10.89
C LYS A 86 -6.76 -0.06 -11.85
N PHE A 87 -7.26 -1.22 -11.45
CA PHE A 87 -7.34 -2.42 -12.30
C PHE A 87 -8.25 -2.21 -13.53
N LEU A 88 -9.21 -1.27 -13.48
CA LEU A 88 -10.11 -1.00 -14.61
C LEU A 88 -9.39 -0.35 -15.80
N TRP A 89 -8.36 0.46 -15.55
CA TRP A 89 -7.59 1.12 -16.61
C TRP A 89 -6.16 0.59 -16.79
N ALA A 90 -5.73 -0.35 -15.97
CA ALA A 90 -4.43 -1.01 -16.16
C ALA A 90 -4.26 -1.57 -17.58
N PRO A 91 -5.28 -2.22 -18.20
CA PRO A 91 -5.19 -2.67 -19.59
C PRO A 91 -4.96 -1.54 -20.60
N LEU A 92 -5.44 -0.32 -20.34
CA LEU A 92 -5.19 0.84 -21.21
C LEU A 92 -3.71 1.22 -21.21
N VAL A 93 -3.06 1.17 -20.04
CA VAL A 93 -1.62 1.41 -19.89
C VAL A 93 -0.80 0.38 -20.65
N ASP A 94 -1.28 -0.87 -20.69
CA ASP A 94 -0.61 -1.95 -21.43
C ASP A 94 -0.82 -1.86 -22.94
N ALA A 95 -1.99 -1.42 -23.39
CA ALA A 95 -2.35 -1.41 -24.81
C ALA A 95 -1.99 -0.11 -25.54
N LEU A 96 -1.96 1.03 -24.82
CA LEU A 96 -1.81 2.34 -25.44
C LEU A 96 -0.37 2.88 -25.38
N HIS A 97 -0.05 3.71 -26.37
CA HIS A 97 1.18 4.48 -26.44
C HIS A 97 0.91 5.94 -26.09
N VAL A 98 1.73 6.53 -25.23
CA VAL A 98 1.63 7.98 -24.98
C VAL A 98 2.17 8.73 -26.18
N PRO A 99 1.37 9.58 -26.85
CA PRO A 99 1.82 10.34 -28.00
C PRO A 99 3.09 11.12 -27.70
N LEU A 100 4.01 11.22 -28.67
CA LEU A 100 5.35 11.87 -28.57
C LEU A 100 6.32 11.15 -27.62
N LEU A 101 5.94 10.89 -26.36
CA LEU A 101 6.84 10.30 -25.36
C LEU A 101 7.19 8.84 -25.67
N SER A 102 6.19 8.04 -26.08
CA SER A 102 6.48 6.65 -26.45
C SER A 102 7.30 6.53 -27.74
N ARG A 103 7.19 7.52 -28.65
CA ARG A 103 8.05 7.58 -29.85
C ARG A 103 9.50 7.92 -29.51
N ALA A 104 9.71 8.80 -28.51
CA ALA A 104 11.05 9.25 -28.11
C ALA A 104 11.76 8.26 -27.19
N PHE A 105 11.04 7.63 -26.26
CA PHE A 105 11.62 6.87 -25.17
C PHE A 105 11.28 5.36 -25.19
N GLY A 106 10.35 4.92 -26.00
CA GLY A 106 9.73 3.59 -25.94
C GLY A 106 8.43 3.60 -25.11
N ARG A 107 7.69 2.49 -25.14
CA ARG A 107 6.34 2.42 -24.55
C ARG A 107 6.38 2.59 -23.02
N ARG A 108 7.15 1.77 -22.31
CA ARG A 108 7.17 1.79 -20.82
C ARG A 108 7.81 3.07 -20.29
N ARG A 109 8.93 3.48 -20.84
CA ARG A 109 9.57 4.75 -20.45
C ARG A 109 8.72 5.97 -20.77
N GLY A 110 8.02 5.97 -21.90
CA GLY A 110 7.09 7.03 -22.28
C GLY A 110 5.96 7.17 -21.25
N TRP A 111 5.39 6.06 -20.80
CA TRP A 111 4.41 6.04 -19.70
C TRP A 111 5.02 6.48 -18.37
N LEU A 112 6.23 6.03 -18.00
CA LEU A 112 6.90 6.46 -16.77
C LEU A 112 7.07 7.98 -16.73
N VAL A 113 7.62 8.58 -17.78
CA VAL A 113 7.82 10.03 -17.85
C VAL A 113 6.48 10.77 -17.81
N PHE A 114 5.49 10.30 -18.57
CA PHE A 114 4.16 10.89 -18.58
C PHE A 114 3.51 10.91 -17.18
N THR A 115 3.52 9.77 -16.48
CA THR A 115 2.90 9.68 -15.16
C THR A 115 3.62 10.49 -14.10
N GLN A 116 4.97 10.61 -14.17
CA GLN A 116 5.74 11.47 -13.29
C GLN A 116 5.38 12.95 -13.50
N LEU A 117 5.30 13.40 -14.76
CA LEU A 117 4.91 14.79 -15.08
C LEU A 117 3.46 15.07 -14.68
N LEU A 118 2.55 14.12 -14.91
CA LEU A 118 1.16 14.23 -14.49
C LEU A 118 1.06 14.34 -12.96
N LEU A 119 1.85 13.56 -12.23
CA LEU A 119 1.88 13.59 -10.77
C LEU A 119 2.41 14.93 -10.24
N ILE A 120 3.50 15.46 -10.82
CA ILE A 120 4.03 16.79 -10.47
C ILE A 120 2.95 17.85 -10.67
N ALA A 121 2.29 17.85 -11.83
CA ALA A 121 1.21 18.79 -12.13
C ALA A 121 0.04 18.65 -11.14
N ALA A 122 -0.38 17.42 -10.81
CA ALA A 122 -1.46 17.17 -9.88
C ALA A 122 -1.14 17.65 -8.45
N ILE A 123 0.09 17.39 -7.97
CA ILE A 123 0.54 17.89 -6.65
C ILE A 123 0.61 19.43 -6.66
N ALA A 124 1.09 20.03 -7.75
CA ALA A 124 1.11 21.47 -7.88
C ALA A 124 -0.31 22.08 -7.86
N VAL A 125 -1.27 21.47 -8.58
CA VAL A 125 -2.68 21.90 -8.54
C VAL A 125 -3.21 21.82 -7.10
N LEU A 126 -2.96 20.73 -6.39
CA LEU A 126 -3.37 20.58 -4.98
C LEU A 126 -2.71 21.65 -4.09
N ALA A 127 -1.43 21.97 -4.31
CA ALA A 127 -0.69 22.97 -3.54
C ALA A 127 -1.33 24.38 -3.60
N PHE A 128 -1.95 24.72 -4.72
CA PHE A 128 -2.62 26.01 -4.91
C PHE A 128 -4.08 26.05 -4.43
N THR A 129 -4.57 24.97 -3.82
CA THR A 129 -5.91 24.96 -3.21
C THR A 129 -5.85 25.47 -1.76
N ASP A 130 -7.01 25.86 -1.22
CA ASP A 130 -7.14 26.32 0.16
C ASP A 130 -8.30 25.57 0.84
N PRO A 131 -8.01 24.70 1.83
CA PRO A 131 -9.04 23.94 2.54
C PRO A 131 -10.04 24.84 3.29
N ALA A 132 -9.61 25.99 3.78
CA ALA A 132 -10.48 26.92 4.51
C ALA A 132 -11.51 27.60 3.59
N ARG A 133 -11.14 27.80 2.31
CA ARG A 133 -12.03 28.44 1.32
C ARG A 133 -12.95 27.46 0.62
N SER A 134 -12.42 26.31 0.21
CA SER A 134 -13.19 25.33 -0.55
C SER A 134 -12.63 23.90 -0.44
N PRO A 135 -13.13 23.09 0.49
CA PRO A 135 -12.80 21.67 0.59
C PRO A 135 -13.07 20.90 -0.71
N PHE A 136 -14.01 21.37 -1.52
CA PHE A 136 -14.34 20.73 -2.81
C PHE A 136 -13.18 20.77 -3.81
N TYR A 137 -12.52 21.93 -3.99
CA TYR A 137 -11.35 22.04 -4.88
C TYR A 137 -10.15 21.25 -4.34
N VAL A 138 -10.00 21.18 -3.01
CA VAL A 138 -9.00 20.31 -2.38
C VAL A 138 -9.28 18.84 -2.70
N ALA A 139 -10.55 18.41 -2.63
CA ALA A 139 -10.93 17.03 -2.99
C ALA A 139 -10.62 16.72 -4.46
N LEU A 140 -10.90 17.64 -5.38
CA LEU A 140 -10.55 17.48 -6.80
C LEU A 140 -9.04 17.39 -7.00
N GLY A 141 -8.26 18.27 -6.38
CA GLY A 141 -6.79 18.23 -6.44
C GLY A 141 -6.24 16.92 -5.88
N ALA A 142 -6.72 16.49 -4.72
CA ALA A 142 -6.32 15.24 -4.10
C ALA A 142 -6.72 14.01 -4.94
N LEU A 143 -7.90 14.02 -5.57
CA LEU A 143 -8.34 12.97 -6.49
C LEU A 143 -7.44 12.90 -7.73
N LEU A 144 -7.00 14.05 -8.28
CA LEU A 144 -6.03 14.10 -9.39
C LEU A 144 -4.68 13.48 -8.97
N VAL A 145 -4.19 13.81 -7.76
CA VAL A 145 -2.96 13.21 -7.21
C VAL A 145 -3.13 11.69 -7.07
N ALA A 146 -4.23 11.24 -6.51
CA ALA A 146 -4.50 9.81 -6.33
C ALA A 146 -4.62 9.07 -7.67
N ALA A 147 -5.27 9.67 -8.68
CA ALA A 147 -5.41 9.08 -10.01
C ALA A 147 -4.06 9.01 -10.75
N ALA A 148 -3.27 10.09 -10.70
CA ALA A 148 -1.92 10.12 -11.28
C ALA A 148 -1.01 9.09 -10.62
N SER A 149 -1.03 9.00 -9.29
CA SER A 149 -0.25 8.04 -8.52
C SER A 149 -0.68 6.60 -8.77
N ALA A 150 -1.98 6.31 -8.77
CA ALA A 150 -2.48 4.96 -9.07
C ALA A 150 -2.10 4.52 -10.49
N THR A 151 -2.08 5.44 -11.46
CA THR A 151 -1.61 5.16 -12.82
C THR A 151 -0.10 4.94 -12.85
N GLN A 152 0.66 5.75 -12.11
CA GLN A 152 2.11 5.57 -11.97
C GLN A 152 2.46 4.21 -11.37
N ASP A 153 1.74 3.76 -10.33
CA ASP A 153 1.97 2.45 -9.71
C ASP A 153 1.81 1.30 -10.73
N ILE A 154 0.78 1.36 -11.60
CA ILE A 154 0.60 0.38 -12.67
C ILE A 154 1.83 0.34 -13.58
N VAL A 155 2.32 1.51 -14.00
CA VAL A 155 3.45 1.61 -14.93
C VAL A 155 4.75 1.15 -14.29
N VAL A 156 5.00 1.56 -13.04
CA VAL A 156 6.23 1.20 -12.30
C VAL A 156 6.28 -0.29 -12.01
N ASP A 157 5.14 -0.90 -11.61
CA ASP A 157 5.06 -2.34 -11.38
C ASP A 157 5.36 -3.13 -12.65
N ALA A 158 4.77 -2.74 -13.79
CA ALA A 158 5.02 -3.37 -15.08
C ALA A 158 6.49 -3.17 -15.52
N PHE A 159 7.03 -1.95 -15.41
CA PHE A 159 8.42 -1.65 -15.74
C PHE A 159 9.39 -2.49 -14.90
N ARG A 160 9.16 -2.61 -13.60
CA ARG A 160 9.99 -3.40 -12.68
C ARG A 160 10.04 -4.87 -13.11
N VAL A 161 8.87 -5.46 -13.36
CA VAL A 161 8.78 -6.87 -13.78
C VAL A 161 9.48 -7.12 -15.11
N GLU A 162 9.35 -6.20 -16.08
CA GLU A 162 9.91 -6.35 -17.43
C GLU A 162 11.40 -6.00 -17.51
N SER A 163 11.93 -5.18 -16.59
CA SER A 163 13.31 -4.65 -16.64
C SER A 163 14.31 -5.48 -15.85
N LEU A 164 13.87 -6.16 -14.79
CA LEU A 164 14.74 -6.92 -13.90
C LEU A 164 14.86 -8.37 -14.35
N SER A 165 16.09 -8.91 -14.32
CA SER A 165 16.33 -10.34 -14.49
C SER A 165 15.81 -11.14 -13.29
N GLU A 166 15.64 -12.46 -13.44
CA GLU A 166 15.16 -13.33 -12.35
C GLU A 166 15.98 -13.16 -11.05
N ASN A 167 17.30 -13.04 -11.17
CA ASN A 167 18.20 -12.87 -10.03
C ASN A 167 18.07 -11.48 -9.37
N GLU A 168 17.62 -10.45 -10.10
CA GLU A 168 17.44 -9.08 -9.63
C GLU A 168 16.05 -8.83 -9.04
N GLN A 169 15.03 -9.66 -9.35
CA GLN A 169 13.63 -9.43 -8.95
C GLN A 169 13.46 -9.27 -7.43
N ALA A 170 14.08 -10.16 -6.65
CA ALA A 170 13.97 -10.09 -5.19
C ALA A 170 14.64 -8.83 -4.61
N ALA A 171 15.84 -8.51 -5.06
CA ALA A 171 16.57 -7.31 -4.63
C ALA A 171 15.87 -6.03 -5.10
N GLY A 172 15.37 -5.99 -6.34
CA GLY A 172 14.61 -4.87 -6.88
C GLY A 172 13.31 -4.63 -6.13
N MET A 173 12.59 -5.69 -5.75
CA MET A 173 11.38 -5.54 -4.93
C MET A 173 11.70 -5.03 -3.52
N ALA A 174 12.75 -5.53 -2.89
CA ALA A 174 13.18 -5.06 -1.58
C ALA A 174 13.60 -3.57 -1.63
N ALA A 175 14.38 -3.18 -2.65
CA ALA A 175 14.79 -1.79 -2.87
C ALA A 175 13.57 -0.87 -3.11
N TYR A 176 12.62 -1.31 -3.95
CA TYR A 176 11.37 -0.59 -4.21
C TYR A 176 10.58 -0.33 -2.92
N VAL A 177 10.31 -1.40 -2.13
CA VAL A 177 9.52 -1.28 -0.90
C VAL A 177 10.22 -0.41 0.14
N ALA A 178 11.54 -0.55 0.31
CA ALA A 178 12.31 0.28 1.23
C ALA A 178 12.24 1.76 0.83
N ALA A 179 12.49 2.08 -0.44
CA ALA A 179 12.44 3.45 -0.95
C ALA A 179 11.01 4.02 -0.92
N TYR A 180 9.99 3.22 -1.21
CA TYR A 180 8.58 3.59 -1.05
C TYR A 180 8.25 4.02 0.38
N ARG A 181 8.74 3.27 1.39
CA ARG A 181 8.57 3.63 2.81
C ARG A 181 9.28 4.93 3.17
N VAL A 182 10.48 5.16 2.63
CA VAL A 182 11.20 6.44 2.80
C VAL A 182 10.41 7.60 2.16
N GLY A 183 9.90 7.42 0.96
CA GLY A 183 9.03 8.40 0.29
C GLY A 183 7.79 8.74 1.12
N MET A 184 7.10 7.72 1.65
CA MET A 184 5.97 7.91 2.56
C MET A 184 6.36 8.71 3.82
N LEU A 185 7.51 8.42 4.42
CA LEU A 185 7.97 9.13 5.62
C LEU A 185 8.27 10.60 5.31
N ILE A 186 8.91 10.88 4.19
CA ILE A 186 9.22 12.24 3.75
C ILE A 186 7.94 13.02 3.44
N SER A 187 6.97 12.42 2.75
CA SER A 187 5.71 13.08 2.42
C SER A 187 4.73 13.18 3.60
N THR A 188 5.04 12.55 4.74
CA THR A 188 4.32 12.74 6.01
C THR A 188 5.13 13.60 6.97
N ALA A 189 6.06 13.01 7.72
CA ALA A 189 6.85 13.72 8.73
C ALA A 189 7.70 14.84 8.11
N GLY A 190 8.37 14.56 6.99
CA GLY A 190 9.25 15.53 6.33
C GLY A 190 8.52 16.80 5.91
N VAL A 191 7.37 16.66 5.22
CA VAL A 191 6.59 17.83 4.78
C VAL A 191 6.02 18.62 5.97
N LEU A 192 5.60 17.96 7.05
CA LEU A 192 5.09 18.64 8.25
C LEU A 192 6.18 19.49 8.93
N PHE A 193 7.41 18.94 9.02
CA PHE A 193 8.56 19.70 9.51
C PHE A 193 8.93 20.87 8.58
N LEU A 194 8.86 20.69 7.25
CA LEU A 194 9.09 21.77 6.29
C LEU A 194 8.07 22.88 6.43
N VAL A 195 6.77 22.56 6.52
CA VAL A 195 5.70 23.55 6.73
C VAL A 195 5.92 24.32 8.03
N SER A 196 6.26 23.62 9.13
CA SER A 196 6.58 24.27 10.41
C SER A 196 7.82 25.17 10.29
N GLY A 197 8.85 24.76 9.52
CA GLY A 197 10.04 25.57 9.25
C GLY A 197 9.72 26.83 8.44
N PHE A 198 8.86 26.74 7.42
CA PHE A 198 8.41 27.91 6.65
C PHE A 198 7.61 28.89 7.52
N GLU A 199 6.71 28.41 8.36
CA GLU A 199 6.00 29.29 9.31
C GLU A 199 6.95 29.96 10.31
N ALA A 200 7.93 29.21 10.84
CA ALA A 200 8.93 29.75 11.75
C ALA A 200 9.82 30.83 11.08
N SER A 201 9.98 30.77 9.75
CA SER A 201 10.69 31.80 8.96
C SER A 201 9.83 33.03 8.61
N GLY A 202 8.56 33.08 9.09
CA GLY A 202 7.65 34.20 8.86
C GLY A 202 6.71 34.02 7.65
N THR A 203 6.71 32.86 7.00
CA THR A 203 5.77 32.56 5.91
C THR A 203 4.35 32.39 6.47
N GLY A 204 3.35 32.96 5.80
CA GLY A 204 1.94 32.76 6.20
C GLY A 204 1.53 31.29 6.12
N LYS A 205 0.56 30.87 6.95
CA LYS A 205 0.14 29.46 7.05
C LYS A 205 -0.25 28.82 5.71
N ALA A 206 -1.04 29.54 4.89
CA ALA A 206 -1.46 29.04 3.59
C ALA A 206 -0.26 28.85 2.63
N ASP A 207 0.64 29.85 2.60
CA ASP A 207 1.84 29.79 1.76
C ASP A 207 2.83 28.72 2.24
N ALA A 208 2.93 28.50 3.56
CA ALA A 208 3.78 27.45 4.12
C ALA A 208 3.32 26.05 3.68
N TRP A 209 2.02 25.78 3.66
CA TRP A 209 1.47 24.54 3.11
C TRP A 209 1.67 24.43 1.61
N MET A 210 1.44 25.52 0.86
CA MET A 210 1.71 25.57 -0.58
C MET A 210 3.18 25.18 -0.87
N TRP A 211 4.14 25.82 -0.21
CA TRP A 211 5.56 25.50 -0.39
C TRP A 211 5.93 24.09 0.06
N GLY A 212 5.29 23.57 1.12
CA GLY A 212 5.43 22.19 1.56
C GLY A 212 5.05 21.21 0.46
N TYR A 213 3.88 21.37 -0.17
CA TYR A 213 3.44 20.52 -1.27
C TYR A 213 4.29 20.69 -2.55
N LEU A 214 4.67 21.94 -2.89
CA LEU A 214 5.57 22.18 -4.04
C LEU A 214 6.95 21.55 -3.84
N SER A 215 7.46 21.53 -2.62
CA SER A 215 8.71 20.82 -2.29
C SER A 215 8.56 19.31 -2.55
N MET A 216 7.40 18.72 -2.25
CA MET A 216 7.14 17.31 -2.56
C MET A 216 7.00 17.10 -4.08
N ALA A 217 6.36 18.00 -4.81
CA ALA A 217 6.33 17.95 -6.28
C ALA A 217 7.74 17.98 -6.88
N ALA A 218 8.63 18.81 -6.32
CA ALA A 218 10.05 18.85 -6.73
C ALA A 218 10.76 17.52 -6.44
N MET A 219 10.46 16.84 -5.34
CA MET A 219 11.03 15.51 -5.03
C MET A 219 10.60 14.41 -6.02
N VAL A 220 9.44 14.53 -6.66
CA VAL A 220 9.03 13.62 -7.75
C VAL A 220 9.99 13.70 -8.94
N LEU A 221 10.73 14.80 -9.13
CA LEU A 221 11.76 14.91 -10.18
C LEU A 221 12.85 13.84 -10.07
N LEU A 222 13.11 13.29 -8.88
CA LEU A 222 14.03 12.16 -8.70
C LEU A 222 13.54 10.92 -9.47
N GLY A 223 12.23 10.64 -9.39
CA GLY A 223 11.60 9.57 -10.16
C GLY A 223 11.58 9.89 -11.66
N THR A 224 11.36 11.16 -12.03
CA THR A 224 11.43 11.61 -13.43
C THR A 224 12.85 11.42 -13.99
N ALA A 225 13.87 11.79 -13.23
CA ALA A 225 15.27 11.56 -13.63
C ALA A 225 15.56 10.05 -13.78
N ALA A 226 15.11 9.23 -12.84
CA ALA A 226 15.23 7.78 -12.96
C ALA A 226 14.53 7.22 -14.21
N ALA A 227 13.32 7.71 -14.54
CA ALA A 227 12.60 7.32 -15.75
C ALA A 227 13.34 7.72 -17.05
N LEU A 228 14.00 8.88 -17.06
CA LEU A 228 14.79 9.35 -18.19
C LEU A 228 16.10 8.56 -18.34
N LEU A 229 16.72 8.16 -17.24
CA LEU A 229 17.95 7.34 -17.24
C LEU A 229 17.68 5.85 -17.48
N ALA A 230 16.43 5.40 -17.29
CA ALA A 230 16.02 4.03 -17.52
C ALA A 230 16.24 3.59 -18.97
N THR A 231 16.40 2.29 -19.18
CA THR A 231 16.40 1.67 -20.52
C THR A 231 15.05 1.02 -20.79
N GLU A 232 14.57 1.11 -22.04
CA GLU A 232 13.31 0.44 -22.42
C GLU A 232 13.49 -1.09 -22.33
N PRO A 233 12.59 -1.80 -21.61
CA PRO A 233 12.67 -3.25 -21.46
C PRO A 233 12.57 -3.96 -22.79
N GLU A 234 13.38 -5.01 -23.00
CA GLU A 234 13.32 -5.83 -24.23
C GLU A 234 12.02 -6.59 -24.39
N GLN A 235 11.40 -7.00 -23.28
CA GLN A 235 10.09 -7.67 -23.30
C GLN A 235 8.99 -6.74 -23.80
N SER A 236 9.06 -5.44 -23.47
CA SER A 236 8.16 -4.43 -24.01
C SER A 236 8.30 -4.29 -25.53
N LYS A 237 9.54 -4.27 -26.04
CA LYS A 237 9.83 -4.22 -27.50
C LYS A 237 9.30 -5.45 -28.23
N LYS A 238 9.45 -6.63 -27.63
CA LYS A 238 8.96 -7.90 -28.21
C LYS A 238 7.42 -7.96 -28.20
N ALA A 239 6.77 -7.47 -27.13
CA ALA A 239 5.33 -7.39 -27.02
C ALA A 239 4.74 -6.45 -28.10
N ASP A 240 5.37 -5.30 -28.31
CA ASP A 240 4.94 -4.35 -29.36
C ASP A 240 5.09 -4.94 -30.78
N ALA A 241 6.09 -5.77 -31.02
CA ALA A 241 6.27 -6.46 -32.29
C ALA A 241 5.29 -7.63 -32.50
N ALA A 242 4.89 -8.32 -31.41
CA ALA A 242 3.98 -9.47 -31.47
C ALA A 242 2.50 -9.08 -31.55
N THR A 243 2.14 -7.83 -31.23
CA THR A 243 0.73 -7.39 -31.08
C THR A 243 0.08 -7.00 -32.41
N GLN A 244 0.62 -7.40 -33.57
CA GLN A 244 0.07 -7.05 -34.88
C GLN A 244 -1.19 -7.87 -35.28
N GLY A 245 -1.84 -8.61 -34.37
CA GLY A 245 -2.97 -9.46 -34.78
C GLY A 245 -4.10 -9.68 -33.77
N GLU A 246 -3.87 -9.65 -32.49
CA GLU A 246 -4.93 -9.79 -31.47
C GLU A 246 -4.75 -8.75 -30.33
N SER A 247 -5.84 -8.08 -30.02
CA SER A 247 -5.86 -7.11 -28.91
C SER A 247 -5.47 -7.80 -27.59
N GLY A 248 -4.30 -7.48 -27.06
CA GLY A 248 -3.84 -7.92 -25.75
C GLY A 248 -4.84 -7.63 -24.63
N PHE A 249 -5.69 -6.63 -24.83
CA PHE A 249 -6.83 -6.25 -24.01
C PHE A 249 -7.87 -7.38 -23.87
N THR A 250 -8.28 -8.02 -24.97
CA THR A 250 -9.26 -9.12 -24.92
C THR A 250 -8.70 -10.33 -24.15
N ARG A 251 -7.42 -10.60 -24.30
CA ARG A 251 -6.74 -11.70 -23.60
C ARG A 251 -6.65 -11.47 -22.09
N VAL A 252 -6.31 -10.23 -21.67
CA VAL A 252 -6.24 -9.84 -20.26
C VAL A 252 -7.64 -9.84 -19.62
N ILE A 253 -8.65 -9.32 -20.33
CA ILE A 253 -10.03 -9.36 -19.85
C ILE A 253 -10.54 -10.79 -19.70
N ASN A 254 -10.30 -11.65 -20.69
CA ASN A 254 -10.73 -13.05 -20.62
C ASN A 254 -10.05 -13.79 -19.47
N ALA A 255 -8.75 -13.59 -19.26
CA ALA A 255 -8.01 -14.16 -18.12
C ALA A 255 -8.53 -13.62 -16.77
N ALA A 256 -8.78 -12.33 -16.66
CA ALA A 256 -9.36 -11.72 -15.47
C ALA A 256 -10.79 -12.23 -15.22
N MET A 257 -11.63 -12.30 -16.25
CA MET A 257 -13.01 -12.80 -16.15
C MET A 257 -13.05 -14.27 -15.76
N SER A 258 -12.17 -15.11 -16.29
CA SER A 258 -12.10 -16.54 -15.92
C SER A 258 -11.69 -16.71 -14.45
N ALA A 259 -10.68 -15.98 -14.00
CA ALA A 259 -10.25 -15.98 -12.59
C ALA A 259 -11.34 -15.50 -11.63
N PHE A 260 -12.09 -14.47 -12.05
CA PHE A 260 -13.22 -13.92 -11.31
C PHE A 260 -14.36 -14.93 -11.19
N THR A 261 -14.72 -15.56 -12.30
CA THR A 261 -15.81 -16.53 -12.36
C THR A 261 -15.48 -17.78 -11.53
N GLU A 262 -14.24 -18.27 -11.62
CA GLU A 262 -13.77 -19.39 -10.79
C GLU A 262 -13.82 -19.07 -9.30
N PHE A 263 -13.39 -17.87 -8.90
CA PHE A 263 -13.44 -17.44 -7.50
C PHE A 263 -14.88 -17.28 -7.01
N LEU A 264 -15.77 -16.66 -7.80
CA LEU A 264 -17.17 -16.44 -7.45
C LEU A 264 -18.01 -17.73 -7.42
N ALA A 265 -17.57 -18.78 -8.09
CA ALA A 265 -18.23 -20.10 -8.04
C ALA A 265 -17.95 -20.89 -6.74
N ARG A 266 -17.06 -20.38 -5.86
CA ARG A 266 -16.73 -21.07 -4.60
C ARG A 266 -17.89 -21.04 -3.63
N LYS A 267 -18.00 -22.13 -2.87
CA LYS A 267 -18.94 -22.21 -1.75
C LYS A 267 -18.65 -21.10 -0.74
N ASP A 268 -19.71 -20.46 -0.25
CA ASP A 268 -19.66 -19.41 0.79
C ASP A 268 -18.85 -18.14 0.38
N VAL A 269 -18.64 -17.90 -0.92
CA VAL A 269 -17.83 -16.79 -1.45
C VAL A 269 -18.26 -15.42 -0.93
N VAL A 270 -19.58 -15.19 -0.82
CA VAL A 270 -20.11 -13.90 -0.33
C VAL A 270 -19.67 -13.64 1.12
N ALA A 271 -19.70 -14.66 1.97
CA ALA A 271 -19.25 -14.53 3.36
C ALA A 271 -17.73 -14.34 3.45
N ILE A 272 -16.95 -15.00 2.57
CA ILE A 272 -15.50 -14.83 2.47
C ILE A 272 -15.17 -13.39 2.07
N LEU A 273 -15.82 -12.86 1.02
CA LEU A 273 -15.62 -11.48 0.57
C LEU A 273 -16.07 -10.46 1.62
N ALA A 274 -17.21 -10.70 2.27
CA ALA A 274 -17.68 -9.86 3.37
C ALA A 274 -16.68 -9.85 4.54
N PHE A 275 -16.11 -11.01 4.89
CA PHE A 275 -15.08 -11.11 5.93
C PHE A 275 -13.81 -10.33 5.52
N VAL A 276 -13.33 -10.47 4.29
CA VAL A 276 -12.17 -9.74 3.76
C VAL A 276 -12.37 -8.22 3.86
N ILE A 277 -13.55 -7.73 3.49
CA ILE A 277 -13.90 -6.31 3.55
C ILE A 277 -13.97 -5.83 5.00
N LEU A 278 -14.72 -6.53 5.85
CA LEU A 278 -15.04 -6.10 7.21
C LEU A 278 -13.85 -6.25 8.16
N PHE A 279 -12.98 -7.23 7.96
CA PHE A 279 -11.77 -7.39 8.77
C PHE A 279 -10.83 -6.19 8.63
N LYS A 280 -10.62 -5.70 7.40
CA LYS A 280 -9.79 -4.51 7.16
C LYS A 280 -10.52 -3.18 7.44
N PHE A 281 -11.82 -3.18 7.44
CA PHE A 281 -12.62 -2.01 7.81
C PHE A 281 -12.43 -1.62 9.27
N THR A 282 -12.28 -2.57 10.18
CA THR A 282 -12.07 -2.31 11.62
C THR A 282 -10.88 -1.38 11.88
N ASP A 283 -9.75 -1.68 11.24
CA ASP A 283 -8.51 -0.91 11.30
C ASP A 283 -8.64 0.47 10.61
N ALA A 284 -9.31 0.47 9.46
CA ALA A 284 -9.43 1.67 8.64
C ALA A 284 -10.39 2.71 9.24
N PHE A 285 -11.44 2.29 9.94
CA PHE A 285 -12.46 3.19 10.49
C PHE A 285 -11.87 4.15 11.53
N SER A 286 -11.12 3.64 12.49
CA SER A 286 -10.42 4.46 13.49
C SER A 286 -9.20 5.17 12.89
N GLY A 287 -8.42 4.48 12.07
CA GLY A 287 -7.18 4.99 11.47
C GLY A 287 -7.40 6.24 10.59
N THR A 288 -8.54 6.36 9.91
CA THR A 288 -8.90 7.55 9.13
C THR A 288 -9.00 8.80 10.01
N MET A 289 -9.42 8.65 11.26
CA MET A 289 -9.62 9.75 12.20
C MET A 289 -8.41 10.01 13.12
N THR A 290 -7.34 9.24 13.05
CA THR A 290 -6.15 9.43 13.89
C THR A 290 -5.51 10.81 13.70
N ALA A 291 -5.37 11.28 12.46
CA ALA A 291 -4.76 12.59 12.19
C ALA A 291 -5.60 13.76 12.73
N PRO A 292 -6.91 13.89 12.43
CA PRO A 292 -7.76 14.91 13.01
C PRO A 292 -7.80 14.84 14.54
N PHE A 293 -7.88 13.66 15.11
CA PHE A 293 -7.92 13.43 16.56
C PHE A 293 -6.69 14.01 17.28
N VAL A 294 -5.49 13.70 16.79
CA VAL A 294 -4.24 14.18 17.39
C VAL A 294 -4.18 15.70 17.36
N ILE A 295 -4.59 16.33 16.24
CA ILE A 295 -4.64 17.79 16.12
C ILE A 295 -5.69 18.41 17.05
N ASP A 296 -6.87 17.78 17.14
CA ASP A 296 -7.95 18.25 18.02
C ASP A 296 -7.61 18.19 19.51
N LEU A 297 -6.80 17.22 19.93
CA LEU A 297 -6.29 17.16 21.30
C LEU A 297 -5.28 18.25 21.62
N GLY A 298 -4.85 19.06 20.63
CA GLY A 298 -3.91 20.16 20.80
C GLY A 298 -2.44 19.79 20.62
N PHE A 299 -2.14 18.60 20.08
CA PHE A 299 -0.77 18.26 19.66
C PHE A 299 -0.37 19.07 18.42
N THR A 300 0.89 19.46 18.38
CA THR A 300 1.45 20.15 17.22
C THR A 300 1.64 19.17 16.03
N ARG A 301 1.75 19.72 14.81
CA ARG A 301 2.10 18.88 13.65
C ARG A 301 3.48 18.22 13.78
N ASN A 302 4.40 18.85 14.53
CA ASN A 302 5.70 18.25 14.81
C ASN A 302 5.59 17.04 15.77
N ASP A 303 4.70 17.12 16.79
CA ASP A 303 4.39 15.95 17.63
C ASP A 303 3.77 14.84 16.80
N TYR A 304 2.83 15.16 15.89
CA TYR A 304 2.26 14.21 14.97
C TYR A 304 3.34 13.57 14.09
N ALA A 305 4.23 14.36 13.51
CA ALA A 305 5.32 13.86 12.66
C ALA A 305 6.28 12.94 13.42
N ALA A 306 6.72 13.35 14.60
CA ALA A 306 7.68 12.60 15.40
C ALA A 306 7.08 11.33 16.01
N ILE A 307 5.90 11.43 16.62
CA ILE A 307 5.29 10.34 17.37
C ILE A 307 4.48 9.44 16.45
N VAL A 308 3.50 9.99 15.72
CA VAL A 308 2.61 9.15 14.91
C VAL A 308 3.36 8.49 13.75
N LYS A 309 4.28 9.22 13.10
CA LYS A 309 5.03 8.68 11.96
C LYS A 309 6.36 8.04 12.35
N GLY A 310 7.08 8.62 13.32
CA GLY A 310 8.36 8.08 13.78
C GLY A 310 8.20 6.85 14.69
N VAL A 311 7.59 7.03 15.86
CA VAL A 311 7.35 5.92 16.80
C VAL A 311 6.43 4.86 16.19
N GLY A 312 5.38 5.29 15.46
CA GLY A 312 4.46 4.39 14.76
C GLY A 312 5.16 3.48 13.76
N LEU A 313 6.17 3.96 13.03
CA LEU A 313 6.95 3.13 12.11
C LEU A 313 7.70 2.01 12.84
N ILE A 314 8.36 2.32 13.96
CA ILE A 314 9.09 1.33 14.77
C ILE A 314 8.12 0.26 15.28
N ALA A 315 6.96 0.69 15.81
CA ALA A 315 5.92 -0.21 16.30
C ALA A 315 5.36 -1.09 15.18
N THR A 316 5.15 -0.55 13.98
CA THR A 316 4.71 -1.30 12.78
C THR A 316 5.72 -2.38 12.40
N LEU A 317 7.01 -2.07 12.39
CA LEU A 317 8.06 -3.05 12.08
C LEU A 317 8.09 -4.18 13.12
N ALA A 318 8.08 -3.82 14.41
CA ALA A 318 8.04 -4.80 15.50
C ALA A 318 6.79 -5.71 15.43
N GLY A 319 5.62 -5.11 15.19
CA GLY A 319 4.36 -5.84 15.02
C GLY A 319 4.38 -6.77 13.80
N GLY A 320 5.00 -6.33 12.70
CA GLY A 320 5.20 -7.15 11.50
C GLY A 320 6.01 -8.43 11.78
N PHE A 321 7.12 -8.30 12.53
CA PHE A 321 7.92 -9.46 12.96
C PHE A 321 7.13 -10.41 13.84
N VAL A 322 6.41 -9.89 14.85
CA VAL A 322 5.57 -10.70 15.74
C VAL A 322 4.44 -11.37 14.95
N GLY A 323 3.78 -10.65 14.03
CA GLY A 323 2.75 -11.20 13.16
C GLY A 323 3.26 -12.36 12.29
N GLY A 324 4.47 -12.21 11.72
CA GLY A 324 5.14 -13.29 10.96
C GLY A 324 5.45 -14.51 11.81
N PHE A 325 5.92 -14.31 13.04
CA PHE A 325 6.18 -15.38 14.00
C PHE A 325 4.87 -16.12 14.38
N LEU A 326 3.80 -15.37 14.72
CA LEU A 326 2.51 -15.95 15.06
C LEU A 326 1.91 -16.75 13.89
N ALA A 327 1.97 -16.22 12.67
CA ALA A 327 1.48 -16.90 11.47
C ALA A 327 2.20 -18.24 11.20
N ARG A 328 3.44 -18.37 11.67
CA ARG A 328 4.23 -19.61 11.55
C ARG A 328 3.99 -20.57 12.72
N ALA A 329 3.75 -20.06 13.92
CA ALA A 329 3.65 -20.85 15.14
C ALA A 329 2.23 -21.38 15.40
N TRP A 330 1.20 -20.65 14.95
CA TRP A 330 -0.20 -20.96 15.24
C TRP A 330 -1.01 -21.24 13.98
N SER A 331 -2.19 -21.84 14.14
CA SER A 331 -3.13 -22.01 13.05
C SER A 331 -3.62 -20.64 12.54
N LEU A 332 -3.86 -20.53 11.24
CA LEU A 332 -4.37 -19.31 10.60
C LEU A 332 -5.65 -18.79 11.29
N GLU A 333 -6.52 -19.72 11.67
CA GLU A 333 -7.76 -19.45 12.39
C GLU A 333 -7.50 -18.76 13.74
N ALA A 334 -6.59 -19.31 14.58
CA ALA A 334 -6.22 -18.73 15.86
C ALA A 334 -5.55 -17.34 15.66
N CYS A 335 -4.72 -17.20 14.65
CA CYS A 335 -4.09 -15.93 14.31
C CYS A 335 -5.12 -14.85 13.94
N LEU A 336 -6.16 -15.18 13.15
CA LEU A 336 -7.22 -14.23 12.79
C LEU A 336 -8.02 -13.78 14.00
N TRP A 337 -8.29 -14.67 14.96
CA TRP A 337 -8.92 -14.32 16.23
C TRP A 337 -8.09 -13.33 17.03
N VAL A 338 -6.83 -13.66 17.26
CA VAL A 338 -5.91 -12.80 18.02
C VAL A 338 -5.77 -11.44 17.33
N ALA A 339 -5.58 -11.42 16.01
CA ALA A 339 -5.45 -10.18 15.26
C ALA A 339 -6.70 -9.31 15.34
N GLY A 340 -7.90 -9.90 15.13
CA GLY A 340 -9.17 -9.17 15.19
C GLY A 340 -9.45 -8.59 16.57
N ILE A 341 -9.21 -9.35 17.63
CA ILE A 341 -9.39 -8.89 19.02
C ILE A 341 -8.38 -7.80 19.38
N LEU A 342 -7.10 -7.99 19.06
CA LEU A 342 -6.07 -7.00 19.36
C LEU A 342 -6.33 -5.67 18.64
N GLN A 343 -6.71 -5.70 17.35
CA GLN A 343 -7.07 -4.50 16.60
C GLN A 343 -8.29 -3.79 17.19
N ALA A 344 -9.32 -4.54 17.61
CA ALA A 344 -10.48 -3.96 18.25
C ALA A 344 -10.13 -3.28 19.58
N LEU A 345 -9.38 -3.99 20.44
CA LEU A 345 -9.03 -3.48 21.79
C LEU A 345 -8.04 -2.32 21.74
N SER A 346 -7.17 -2.24 20.71
CA SER A 346 -6.23 -1.11 20.57
C SER A 346 -6.94 0.24 20.46
N ASN A 347 -8.16 0.29 19.93
CA ASN A 347 -8.95 1.52 19.86
C ASN A 347 -9.33 2.08 21.25
N LEU A 348 -9.40 1.22 22.29
CA LEU A 348 -9.66 1.69 23.66
C LEU A 348 -8.51 2.53 24.21
N VAL A 349 -7.28 2.33 23.72
CA VAL A 349 -6.13 3.15 24.13
C VAL A 349 -6.27 4.58 23.59
N PHE A 350 -6.86 4.75 22.41
CA PHE A 350 -7.21 6.09 21.90
C PHE A 350 -8.38 6.71 22.66
N ALA A 351 -9.38 5.92 23.05
CA ALA A 351 -10.46 6.41 23.94
C ALA A 351 -9.87 6.90 25.28
N TRP A 352 -8.93 6.15 25.87
CA TRP A 352 -8.20 6.54 27.06
C TRP A 352 -7.38 7.81 26.84
N LEU A 353 -6.65 7.95 25.72
CA LEU A 353 -5.89 9.14 25.37
C LEU A 353 -6.80 10.38 25.26
N ALA A 354 -8.01 10.21 24.75
CA ALA A 354 -8.99 11.32 24.65
C ALA A 354 -9.40 11.89 26.02
N PHE A 355 -9.35 11.09 27.10
CA PHE A 355 -9.57 11.58 28.48
C PHE A 355 -8.34 12.22 29.08
N ILE A 356 -7.12 11.74 28.74
CA ILE A 356 -5.86 12.29 29.26
C ILE A 356 -5.55 13.65 28.64
N GLY A 357 -5.90 13.84 27.36
CA GLY A 357 -5.59 15.06 26.61
C GLY A 357 -4.13 15.09 26.10
N THR A 358 -3.55 16.28 26.04
CA THR A 358 -2.24 16.54 25.41
C THR A 358 -1.09 16.02 26.28
N ASN A 359 -0.74 14.73 26.11
CA ASN A 359 0.40 14.09 26.76
C ASN A 359 1.18 13.26 25.73
N GLN A 360 2.43 13.65 25.45
CA GLN A 360 3.27 13.01 24.42
C GLN A 360 3.55 11.52 24.70
N TRP A 361 3.75 11.13 25.97
CA TRP A 361 3.97 9.73 26.34
C TRP A 361 2.71 8.89 26.16
N ALA A 362 1.54 9.44 26.50
CA ALA A 362 0.26 8.77 26.30
C ALA A 362 -0.02 8.61 24.80
N LEU A 363 0.27 9.63 23.98
CA LEU A 363 0.19 9.53 22.53
C LEU A 363 1.16 8.48 21.98
N ALA A 364 2.42 8.47 22.43
CA ALA A 364 3.41 7.48 21.97
C ALA A 364 2.98 6.06 22.31
N LEU A 365 2.39 5.83 23.50
CA LEU A 365 1.84 4.53 23.89
C LEU A 365 0.66 4.14 23.00
N ALA A 366 -0.30 5.03 22.80
CA ALA A 366 -1.49 4.75 21.97
C ALA A 366 -1.09 4.41 20.53
N ILE A 367 -0.21 5.20 19.93
CA ILE A 367 0.33 4.97 18.60
C ILE A 367 1.14 3.68 18.51
N SER A 368 1.94 3.36 19.54
CA SER A 368 2.70 2.11 19.57
C SER A 368 1.78 0.90 19.60
N VAL A 369 0.76 0.90 20.45
CA VAL A 369 -0.19 -0.22 20.58
C VAL A 369 -0.98 -0.39 19.28
N GLU A 370 -1.53 0.68 18.71
CA GLU A 370 -2.32 0.63 17.49
C GLU A 370 -1.49 0.14 16.29
N ASN A 371 -0.32 0.74 16.05
CA ASN A 371 0.52 0.35 14.91
C ASN A 371 1.10 -1.07 15.06
N PHE A 372 1.46 -1.49 16.26
CA PHE A 372 1.94 -2.83 16.56
C PHE A 372 0.85 -3.88 16.28
N THR A 373 -0.35 -3.69 16.82
CA THR A 373 -1.47 -4.62 16.62
C THR A 373 -1.99 -4.61 15.19
N GLY A 374 -2.06 -3.43 14.55
CA GLY A 374 -2.43 -3.26 13.15
C GLY A 374 -1.46 -3.95 12.19
N ALA A 375 -0.15 -3.94 12.50
CA ALA A 375 0.85 -4.65 11.71
C ALA A 375 0.73 -6.18 11.85
N ILE A 376 0.51 -6.69 13.07
CA ILE A 376 0.18 -8.11 13.30
C ILE A 376 -1.03 -8.49 12.45
N GLY A 377 -2.13 -7.71 12.54
CA GLY A 377 -3.34 -7.95 11.79
C GLY A 377 -3.13 -7.93 10.27
N THR A 378 -2.28 -7.04 9.78
CA THR A 378 -1.96 -6.95 8.35
C THR A 378 -1.20 -8.18 7.85
N VAL A 379 -0.19 -8.66 8.58
CA VAL A 379 0.58 -9.87 8.20
C VAL A 379 -0.33 -11.10 8.18
N ILE A 380 -1.15 -11.29 9.20
CA ILE A 380 -2.09 -12.42 9.31
C ILE A 380 -3.16 -12.35 8.21
N PHE A 381 -3.66 -11.15 7.91
CA PHE A 381 -4.63 -10.95 6.84
C PHE A 381 -4.05 -11.26 5.47
N VAL A 382 -2.80 -10.85 5.20
CA VAL A 382 -2.09 -11.20 3.96
C VAL A 382 -1.91 -12.71 3.85
N ALA A 383 -1.56 -13.39 4.95
CA ALA A 383 -1.47 -14.85 4.97
C ALA A 383 -2.83 -15.52 4.65
N TYR A 384 -3.94 -14.98 5.19
CA TYR A 384 -5.29 -15.46 4.87
C TYR A 384 -5.65 -15.26 3.40
N ILE A 385 -5.43 -14.07 2.84
CA ILE A 385 -5.66 -13.80 1.41
C ILE A 385 -4.83 -14.75 0.54
N SER A 386 -3.56 -14.95 0.89
CA SER A 386 -2.68 -15.87 0.16
C SER A 386 -3.21 -17.31 0.19
N ALA A 387 -3.70 -17.77 1.34
CA ALA A 387 -4.32 -19.10 1.48
C ALA A 387 -5.62 -19.26 0.69
N LEU A 388 -6.32 -18.17 0.38
CA LEU A 388 -7.51 -18.18 -0.50
C LEU A 388 -7.13 -18.34 -1.98
N CYS A 389 -5.91 -17.97 -2.39
CA CYS A 389 -5.45 -18.04 -3.79
C CYS A 389 -4.95 -19.45 -4.13
N GLN A 390 -5.86 -20.40 -4.30
CA GLN A 390 -5.54 -21.82 -4.49
C GLN A 390 -5.34 -22.25 -5.95
N SER A 391 -5.67 -21.40 -6.93
CA SER A 391 -5.51 -21.73 -8.35
C SER A 391 -4.14 -21.31 -8.85
N PRO A 392 -3.22 -22.26 -9.20
CA PRO A 392 -1.89 -21.91 -9.68
C PRO A 392 -1.91 -21.02 -10.95
N LEU A 393 -2.94 -21.18 -11.79
CA LEU A 393 -3.11 -20.42 -13.04
C LEU A 393 -3.59 -18.97 -12.79
N HIS A 394 -4.26 -18.70 -11.67
CA HIS A 394 -4.93 -17.42 -11.42
C HIS A 394 -4.57 -16.77 -10.09
N THR A 395 -3.51 -17.24 -9.41
CA THR A 395 -3.08 -16.76 -8.08
C THR A 395 -2.94 -15.24 -8.04
N ALA A 396 -2.24 -14.64 -8.99
CA ALA A 396 -2.00 -13.20 -9.03
C ALA A 396 -3.31 -12.40 -9.18
N THR A 397 -4.20 -12.83 -10.07
CA THR A 397 -5.49 -12.17 -10.31
C THR A 397 -6.43 -12.31 -9.12
N GLN A 398 -6.50 -13.50 -8.50
CA GLN A 398 -7.30 -13.72 -7.28
C GLN A 398 -6.79 -12.88 -6.11
N TYR A 399 -5.47 -12.81 -5.92
CA TYR A 399 -4.85 -11.98 -4.89
C TYR A 399 -5.13 -10.48 -5.11
N ALA A 400 -4.99 -10.01 -6.35
CA ALA A 400 -5.30 -8.62 -6.72
C ALA A 400 -6.78 -8.28 -6.47
N LEU A 401 -7.71 -9.19 -6.79
CA LEU A 401 -9.12 -9.03 -6.50
C LEU A 401 -9.40 -8.88 -5.01
N LEU A 402 -8.88 -9.80 -4.20
CA LEU A 402 -9.10 -9.82 -2.75
C LEU A 402 -8.52 -8.57 -2.07
N THR A 403 -7.34 -8.13 -2.50
CA THR A 403 -6.72 -6.90 -1.99
C THR A 403 -7.49 -5.65 -2.42
N ALA A 404 -8.04 -5.62 -3.65
CA ALA A 404 -8.91 -4.54 -4.10
C ALA A 404 -10.22 -4.49 -3.31
N MET A 405 -10.83 -5.65 -3.00
CA MET A 405 -12.03 -5.73 -2.15
C MET A 405 -11.75 -5.23 -0.73
N ALA A 406 -10.62 -5.61 -0.13
CA ALA A 406 -10.19 -5.08 1.17
C ALA A 406 -9.97 -3.56 1.13
N ALA A 407 -9.36 -3.05 0.07
CA ALA A 407 -9.17 -1.61 -0.14
C ALA A 407 -10.51 -0.87 -0.33
N SER A 408 -11.50 -1.50 -0.98
CA SER A 408 -12.86 -0.95 -1.12
C SER A 408 -13.52 -0.72 0.24
N GLY A 409 -13.44 -1.70 1.14
CA GLY A 409 -13.94 -1.57 2.51
C GLY A 409 -13.30 -0.39 3.24
N ARG A 410 -11.98 -0.29 3.16
CA ARG A 410 -11.22 0.82 3.75
C ARG A 410 -11.61 2.18 3.16
N THR A 411 -11.80 2.27 1.86
CA THR A 411 -12.08 3.54 1.17
C THR A 411 -13.53 3.99 1.39
N TYR A 412 -14.50 3.09 1.18
CA TYR A 412 -15.92 3.49 1.16
C TYR A 412 -16.57 3.43 2.55
N LEU A 413 -16.32 2.38 3.32
CA LEU A 413 -16.96 2.25 4.64
C LEU A 413 -16.37 3.23 5.65
N SER A 414 -15.07 3.55 5.58
CA SER A 414 -14.45 4.51 6.51
C SER A 414 -14.83 5.97 6.26
N SER A 415 -15.42 6.30 5.10
CA SER A 415 -15.83 7.67 4.78
C SER A 415 -16.88 8.23 5.76
N GLY A 416 -17.65 7.36 6.42
CA GLY A 416 -18.60 7.73 7.46
C GLY A 416 -17.99 8.01 8.84
N ALA A 417 -16.71 7.67 9.07
CA ALA A 417 -16.08 7.79 10.39
C ALA A 417 -16.09 9.22 10.95
N GLY A 418 -15.90 10.22 10.08
CA GLY A 418 -15.90 11.63 10.47
C GLY A 418 -17.25 12.10 11.02
N PHE A 419 -18.36 11.66 10.42
CA PHE A 419 -19.71 12.01 10.93
C PHE A 419 -19.97 11.36 12.28
N VAL A 420 -19.53 10.12 12.50
CA VAL A 420 -19.64 9.47 13.81
C VAL A 420 -18.79 10.20 14.84
N ALA A 421 -17.53 10.53 14.52
CA ALA A 421 -16.65 11.27 15.43
C ALA A 421 -17.22 12.64 15.79
N GLN A 422 -17.78 13.36 14.82
CA GLN A 422 -18.40 14.68 15.02
C GLN A 422 -19.64 14.62 15.92
N SER A 423 -20.46 13.56 15.80
CA SER A 423 -21.69 13.42 16.56
C SER A 423 -21.49 12.88 17.97
N THR A 424 -20.48 12.02 18.19
CA THR A 424 -20.26 11.33 19.47
C THR A 424 -19.14 11.91 20.31
N GLY A 425 -18.24 12.68 19.71
CA GLY A 425 -16.98 13.09 20.31
C GLY A 425 -15.96 11.96 20.40
N TRP A 426 -14.70 12.33 20.63
CA TRP A 426 -13.55 11.42 20.51
C TRP A 426 -13.58 10.19 21.43
N PRO A 427 -13.88 10.32 22.76
CA PRO A 427 -13.88 9.16 23.64
C PRO A 427 -14.89 8.10 23.21
N LEU A 428 -16.11 8.52 22.88
CA LEU A 428 -17.19 7.60 22.50
C LEU A 428 -16.97 7.06 21.08
N PHE A 429 -16.41 7.86 20.16
CA PHE A 429 -16.02 7.40 18.81
C PHE A 429 -15.09 6.20 18.88
N PHE A 430 -13.98 6.30 19.64
CA PHE A 430 -13.02 5.19 19.75
C PHE A 430 -13.59 4.01 20.53
N ALA A 431 -14.42 4.22 21.53
CA ALA A 431 -15.12 3.13 22.21
C ALA A 431 -16.09 2.39 21.27
N LEU A 432 -16.86 3.12 20.46
CA LEU A 432 -17.76 2.53 19.46
C LEU A 432 -17.02 1.84 18.32
N SER A 433 -15.82 2.30 17.96
CA SER A 433 -15.02 1.65 16.92
C SER A 433 -14.62 0.22 17.24
N VAL A 434 -14.62 -0.17 18.53
CA VAL A 434 -14.47 -1.58 18.95
C VAL A 434 -15.60 -2.45 18.40
N LEU A 435 -16.84 -1.91 18.37
CA LEU A 435 -18.01 -2.65 17.88
C LEU A 435 -17.97 -2.88 16.37
N VAL A 436 -17.19 -2.08 15.64
CA VAL A 436 -16.97 -2.27 14.19
C VAL A 436 -16.30 -3.61 13.88
N ALA A 437 -15.55 -4.18 14.82
CA ALA A 437 -14.96 -5.51 14.68
C ALA A 437 -15.97 -6.66 14.81
N VAL A 438 -17.09 -6.45 15.49
CA VAL A 438 -18.07 -7.51 15.80
C VAL A 438 -18.58 -8.23 14.54
N PRO A 439 -18.99 -7.55 13.46
CA PRO A 439 -19.45 -8.26 12.26
C PRO A 439 -18.37 -9.16 11.64
N SER A 440 -17.11 -8.73 11.62
CA SER A 440 -16.02 -9.56 11.09
C SER A 440 -15.75 -10.77 11.97
N LEU A 441 -15.80 -10.62 13.30
CA LEU A 441 -15.63 -11.74 14.24
C LEU A 441 -16.81 -12.73 14.19
N LEU A 442 -18.03 -12.25 14.01
CA LEU A 442 -19.20 -13.13 13.80
C LEU A 442 -19.09 -13.91 12.49
N LEU A 443 -18.61 -13.27 11.41
CA LEU A 443 -18.31 -13.99 10.16
C LEU A 443 -17.20 -15.00 10.34
N LEU A 444 -16.19 -14.72 11.16
CA LEU A 444 -15.13 -15.67 11.47
C LEU A 444 -15.70 -16.92 12.17
N ILE A 445 -16.58 -16.76 13.18
CA ILE A 445 -17.30 -17.87 13.83
C ILE A 445 -18.07 -18.68 12.78
N TRP A 446 -18.82 -18.00 11.94
CA TRP A 446 -19.65 -18.65 10.93
C TRP A 446 -18.81 -19.46 9.92
N LEU A 447 -17.70 -18.89 9.43
CA LEU A 447 -16.75 -19.57 8.54
C LEU A 447 -16.11 -20.79 9.21
N GLN A 448 -15.79 -20.72 10.53
CA GLN A 448 -15.29 -21.84 11.31
C GLN A 448 -16.31 -22.98 11.35
N HIS A 449 -17.56 -22.69 11.71
CA HIS A 449 -18.64 -23.70 11.75
C HIS A 449 -18.92 -24.34 10.38
N ARG A 450 -18.67 -23.65 9.29
CA ARG A 450 -18.77 -24.15 7.92
C ARG A 450 -17.57 -25.01 7.47
N GLY A 451 -16.55 -25.14 8.32
CA GLY A 451 -15.34 -25.92 8.01
C GLY A 451 -14.42 -25.26 6.98
N HIS A 452 -14.55 -23.94 6.75
CA HIS A 452 -13.79 -23.18 5.77
C HIS A 452 -12.28 -23.36 5.94
N PHE A 453 -11.74 -23.30 7.15
CA PHE A 453 -10.31 -23.45 7.42
C PHE A 453 -9.78 -24.88 7.19
N GLN A 454 -10.65 -25.88 7.27
CA GLN A 454 -10.28 -27.27 6.94
C GLN A 454 -10.10 -27.46 5.42
N THR A 455 -10.92 -26.79 4.61
CA THR A 455 -10.79 -26.80 3.16
C THR A 455 -9.52 -26.10 2.69
N LEU A 456 -9.12 -24.99 3.36
CA LEU A 456 -7.86 -24.29 3.07
C LEU A 456 -6.61 -25.15 3.36
N LYS A 457 -6.65 -26.04 4.36
CA LYS A 457 -5.54 -26.95 4.71
C LYS A 457 -5.40 -28.15 3.78
N ARG A 458 -6.47 -28.53 3.08
CA ARG A 458 -6.50 -29.73 2.21
C ARG A 458 -6.11 -29.47 0.76
N ALA A 459 -5.96 -28.20 0.36
CA ALA A 459 -5.47 -27.87 -0.98
C ALA A 459 -3.98 -28.27 -1.07
N PRO A 460 -3.57 -29.10 -2.06
CA PRO A 460 -2.17 -29.40 -2.28
C PRO A 460 -1.42 -28.11 -2.65
N GLY A 461 -0.30 -27.84 -1.92
CA GLY A 461 0.63 -26.77 -2.23
C GLY A 461 1.40 -27.03 -3.51
#